data_97ac3441ec42204b1f106c87b8319b8c
#
_entry.id   97ac3441ec42204b1f106c87b8319b8c
#
_cell.length_a   1.000
_cell.length_b   1.000
_cell.length_c   1.000
_cell.angle_alpha   90.00
_cell.angle_beta   90.00
_cell.angle_gamma   90.00
#
_symmetry.space_group_name_H-M   'P 1'
#
loop_
_entity.id
_entity.type
_entity.pdbx_description
1 polymer ?
#
loop_
_entity_poly.entity_id
_entity_poly.type
_entity_poly.pdbx_seq_one_letter_code
_entity_poly.pdbx_strand_id
1 'polypeptide(L)'
;MGQAAWGRDVAVSNDIVALRRLINLPADVTSAQWQTGPLAPHGGDWWLAAVMDVPADRLPALLADPAAPGTLTTPPGMVANASFAALKSVPGARPIAGDRLSVPGPLHGIEPFARSPLLQGHALQMSATRLFVVLWTM
;
A
#
# COMPACT_ATOMS: atom_id res chain seq x y z
N MET A 1 9.49 -25.16 3.38
CA MET A 1 9.63 -24.58 3.60
C MET A 1 9.18 -23.81 4.18
N GLY A 2 8.87 -23.59 4.46
CA GLY A 2 8.38 -23.00 4.94
C GLY A 2 8.37 -22.17 5.40
N GLN A 3 8.47 -21.74 5.46
CA GLN A 3 8.42 -20.98 5.88
C GLN A 3 7.83 -20.18 6.01
N ALA A 4 7.37 -20.38 6.17
CA ALA A 4 6.65 -19.53 6.31
C ALA A 4 6.67 -18.46 6.58
N ALA A 5 6.64 -18.19 6.41
CA ALA A 5 6.78 -17.24 6.87
C ALA A 5 6.17 -16.04 6.57
N TRP A 6 6.04 -15.33 7.29
CA TRP A 6 5.50 -14.18 7.16
C TRP A 6 6.25 -13.21 6.44
N GLY A 7 5.75 -12.56 5.53
CA GLY A 7 6.29 -11.50 4.81
C GLY A 7 7.40 -11.88 3.90
N ARG A 8 8.01 -13.03 4.11
CA ARG A 8 9.08 -13.34 3.32
C ARG A 8 8.68 -14.05 2.09
N ASP A 9 7.93 -15.00 2.15
CA ASP A 9 7.53 -15.77 1.01
C ASP A 9 6.14 -15.44 0.55
N VAL A 10 5.60 -14.34 1.03
CA VAL A 10 4.28 -13.92 0.61
C VAL A 10 4.38 -13.38 -0.80
N ALA A 11 3.74 -14.03 -1.72
CA ALA A 11 3.70 -13.58 -3.09
C ALA A 11 2.83 -12.35 -3.22
N VAL A 12 3.29 -11.41 -4.03
CA VAL A 12 2.47 -10.28 -4.40
C VAL A 12 1.41 -10.78 -5.38
N SER A 13 0.16 -10.49 -5.08
CA SER A 13 -0.96 -10.89 -5.92
C SER A 13 -1.29 -9.79 -6.91
N ASN A 14 -1.71 -10.17 -8.09
CA ASN A 14 -2.30 -9.25 -9.06
C ASN A 14 -3.77 -9.55 -9.29
N ASP A 15 -4.39 -10.32 -8.40
CA ASP A 15 -5.80 -10.69 -8.52
C ASP A 15 -6.67 -9.53 -8.06
N ILE A 16 -7.16 -8.78 -9.02
CA ILE A 16 -7.96 -7.59 -8.73
C ILE A 16 -9.34 -7.94 -8.19
N VAL A 17 -9.85 -9.11 -8.52
CA VAL A 17 -11.13 -9.56 -7.99
C VAL A 17 -11.02 -9.86 -6.51
N ALA A 18 -9.94 -10.52 -6.10
CA ALA A 18 -9.71 -10.78 -4.68
C ALA A 18 -9.47 -9.49 -3.91
N LEU A 19 -8.74 -8.56 -4.48
CA LEU A 19 -8.50 -7.26 -3.85
C LEU A 19 -9.81 -6.51 -3.62
N ARG A 20 -10.71 -6.58 -4.59
CA ARG A 20 -11.99 -5.89 -4.50
C ARG A 20 -12.86 -6.40 -3.36
N ARG A 21 -12.59 -7.60 -2.87
CA ARG A 21 -13.29 -8.16 -1.71
C ARG A 21 -12.76 -7.60 -0.39
N LEU A 22 -11.55 -7.08 -0.40
CA LEU A 22 -10.88 -6.61 0.82
C LEU A 22 -11.00 -5.11 1.00
N ILE A 23 -10.96 -4.36 -0.08
CA ILE A 23 -11.07 -2.90 -0.05
C ILE A 23 -12.07 -2.43 -1.09
N ASN A 24 -12.49 -1.18 -0.96
CA ASN A 24 -13.20 -0.53 -2.05
C ASN A 24 -12.18 -0.25 -3.14
N LEU A 25 -12.46 -0.72 -4.34
CA LEU A 25 -11.54 -0.53 -5.45
C LEU A 25 -12.27 0.24 -6.54
N PRO A 26 -11.91 1.52 -6.72
CA PRO A 26 -12.55 2.32 -7.76
C PRO A 26 -12.37 1.71 -9.15
N ALA A 27 -13.37 1.88 -9.98
CA ALA A 27 -13.34 1.33 -11.33
C ALA A 27 -12.21 1.91 -12.18
N ASP A 28 -11.70 3.08 -11.78
CA ASP A 28 -10.60 3.71 -12.50
C ASP A 28 -9.27 2.98 -12.32
N VAL A 29 -9.16 2.11 -11.33
CA VAL A 29 -7.96 1.29 -11.12
C VAL A 29 -7.95 0.19 -12.17
N THR A 30 -6.96 0.21 -13.04
CA THR A 30 -6.87 -0.73 -14.15
C THR A 30 -6.12 -2.00 -13.81
N SER A 31 -5.16 -1.90 -12.91
CA SER A 31 -4.44 -3.04 -12.40
C SER A 31 -3.87 -2.72 -11.04
N ALA A 32 -3.54 -3.76 -10.30
CA ALA A 32 -2.97 -3.61 -8.98
C ALA A 32 -2.10 -4.80 -8.66
N GLN A 33 -1.06 -4.55 -7.87
CA GLN A 33 -0.26 -5.59 -7.25
C GLN A 33 -0.32 -5.34 -5.77
N TRP A 34 -0.67 -6.36 -5.00
CA TRP A 34 -0.96 -6.15 -3.58
C TRP A 34 -0.50 -7.32 -2.74
N GLN A 35 -0.35 -7.05 -1.46
CA GLN A 35 0.15 -8.00 -0.48
C GLN A 35 -0.49 -7.69 0.86
N THR A 36 -0.68 -8.71 1.68
CA THR A 36 -1.10 -8.55 3.06
C THR A 36 -0.04 -9.12 3.98
N GLY A 37 -0.07 -8.70 5.23
CA GLY A 37 0.82 -9.23 6.23
C GLY A 37 0.37 -8.85 7.62
N PRO A 38 0.96 -9.45 8.64
CA PRO A 38 0.62 -9.14 10.02
C PRO A 38 1.32 -7.87 10.47
N LEU A 39 0.66 -7.09 11.33
CA LEU A 39 1.29 -5.92 11.92
C LEU A 39 2.26 -6.31 13.02
N ALA A 40 1.97 -7.40 13.73
CA ALA A 40 2.83 -7.90 14.78
C ALA A 40 2.75 -9.41 14.82
N PRO A 41 3.78 -10.07 15.38
CA PRO A 41 3.77 -11.53 15.47
C PRO A 41 2.58 -12.08 16.26
N HIS A 42 2.13 -11.30 17.24
CA HIS A 42 0.99 -11.68 18.08
C HIS A 42 -0.06 -10.62 17.95
N GLY A 43 -1.29 -11.00 17.92
CA GLY A 43 -2.40 -10.09 17.73
C GLY A 43 -3.06 -10.33 16.40
N GLY A 44 -4.23 -9.80 16.23
CA GLY A 44 -5.03 -10.04 15.04
C GLY A 44 -4.92 -8.97 13.96
N ASP A 45 -4.16 -7.91 14.21
CA ASP A 45 -4.10 -6.81 13.25
C ASP A 45 -3.19 -7.12 12.08
N TRP A 46 -3.58 -6.63 10.92
CA TRP A 46 -2.86 -6.91 9.69
C TRP A 46 -2.94 -5.70 8.77
N TRP A 47 -2.10 -5.72 7.74
CA TRP A 47 -2.02 -4.65 6.77
C TRP A 47 -2.23 -5.18 5.37
N LEU A 48 -2.63 -4.28 4.49
CA LEU A 48 -2.71 -4.51 3.06
C LEU A 48 -2.00 -3.37 2.36
N ALA A 49 -1.10 -3.68 1.46
CA ALA A 49 -0.40 -2.68 0.65
C ALA A 49 -0.62 -2.99 -0.82
N ALA A 50 -0.85 -1.96 -1.61
CA ALA A 50 -1.10 -2.13 -3.03
C ALA A 50 -0.44 -1.02 -3.84
N VAL A 51 0.12 -1.39 -4.97
CA VAL A 51 0.55 -0.45 -6.01
C VAL A 51 -0.47 -0.57 -7.13
N MET A 52 -1.11 0.54 -7.46
CA MET A 52 -2.23 0.56 -8.40
C MET A 52 -1.89 1.42 -9.61
N ASP A 53 -2.28 0.94 -10.78
CA ASP A 53 -2.18 1.71 -12.01
C ASP A 53 -3.53 2.36 -12.30
N VAL A 54 -3.51 3.64 -12.58
CA VAL A 54 -4.70 4.45 -12.80
C VAL A 54 -4.41 5.40 -13.95
N PRO A 55 -5.34 5.60 -14.89
CA PRO A 55 -5.12 6.61 -15.93
C PRO A 55 -4.82 7.97 -15.34
N ALA A 56 -3.91 8.70 -15.99
CA ALA A 56 -3.42 9.97 -15.44
C ALA A 56 -4.54 10.98 -15.20
N ASP A 57 -5.57 10.98 -16.05
CA ASP A 57 -6.68 11.91 -15.89
C ASP A 57 -7.66 11.49 -14.79
N ARG A 58 -7.55 10.27 -14.29
CA ARG A 58 -8.44 9.77 -13.25
C ARG A 58 -7.80 9.75 -11.87
N LEU A 59 -6.47 9.72 -11.82
CA LEU A 59 -5.77 9.60 -10.55
C LEU A 59 -6.07 10.75 -9.57
N PRO A 60 -6.15 12.01 -10.02
CA PRO A 60 -6.45 13.10 -9.08
C PRO A 60 -7.77 12.92 -8.33
N ALA A 61 -8.77 12.29 -8.93
CA ALA A 61 -10.05 12.07 -8.25
C ALA A 61 -9.92 11.07 -7.10
N LEU A 62 -8.95 10.17 -7.16
CA LEU A 62 -8.70 9.21 -6.09
C LEU A 62 -7.87 9.81 -4.96
N LEU A 63 -7.32 10.99 -5.17
CA LEU A 63 -6.57 11.75 -4.17
C LEU A 63 -7.37 12.98 -3.76
N ALA A 64 -8.67 12.83 -3.56
CA ALA A 64 -9.56 13.96 -3.33
C ALA A 64 -9.33 14.66 -2.00
N ASP A 65 -8.84 13.95 -1.01
CA ASP A 65 -8.52 14.56 0.26
C ASP A 65 -7.34 15.49 0.11
N PRO A 66 -7.32 16.61 0.85
CA PRO A 66 -6.13 17.45 0.86
C PRO A 66 -4.92 16.63 1.28
N ALA A 67 -3.83 16.82 0.57
CA ALA A 67 -2.58 16.20 0.96
C ALA A 67 -2.09 16.83 2.26
N ALA A 68 -1.56 15.99 3.14
CA ALA A 68 -0.99 16.45 4.40
C ALA A 68 0.50 16.12 4.42
N PRO A 69 1.33 17.01 5.00
CA PRO A 69 2.73 16.66 5.18
C PRO A 69 2.84 15.48 6.13
N GLY A 70 3.82 14.68 5.92
CA GLY A 70 4.04 13.53 6.77
C GLY A 70 4.95 12.53 6.10
N THR A 71 5.24 11.47 6.83
CA THR A 71 6.10 10.41 6.36
C THR A 71 5.36 9.09 6.52
N LEU A 72 5.38 8.30 5.47
CA LEU A 72 4.80 6.98 5.49
C LEU A 72 5.90 5.98 5.82
N THR A 73 5.67 5.13 6.82
CA THR A 73 6.57 4.03 7.12
C THR A 73 5.93 2.75 6.61
N THR A 74 6.65 2.02 5.77
CA THR A 74 6.11 0.79 5.21
C THR A 74 5.98 -0.28 6.28
N PRO A 75 5.03 -1.20 6.13
CA PRO A 75 4.92 -2.32 7.05
C PRO A 75 6.13 -3.25 6.96
N PRO A 76 6.41 -4.02 8.03
CA PRO A 76 7.52 -4.95 7.98
C PRO A 76 7.34 -6.00 6.89
N GLY A 77 8.42 -6.27 6.17
CA GLY A 77 8.45 -7.32 5.14
C GLY A 77 7.92 -6.92 3.78
N MET A 78 7.23 -5.78 3.68
CA MET A 78 6.62 -5.40 2.42
C MET A 78 7.63 -5.13 1.32
N VAL A 79 8.65 -4.36 1.62
CA VAL A 79 9.61 -3.93 0.60
C VAL A 79 10.55 -5.02 0.13
N ALA A 80 10.44 -6.22 0.68
CA ALA A 80 11.17 -7.35 0.15
C ALA A 80 10.68 -7.74 -1.24
N ASN A 81 9.48 -7.31 -1.61
CA ASN A 81 8.91 -7.67 -2.90
C ASN A 81 9.27 -6.66 -3.99
N ALA A 82 9.58 -7.17 -5.17
CA ALA A 82 9.98 -6.32 -6.28
C ALA A 82 8.89 -5.34 -6.68
N SER A 83 7.63 -5.70 -6.50
CA SER A 83 6.51 -4.83 -6.88
C SER A 83 6.50 -3.53 -6.10
N PHE A 84 7.07 -3.54 -4.89
CA PHE A 84 7.11 -2.35 -4.06
C PHE A 84 8.47 -1.66 -4.09
N ALA A 85 9.42 -2.21 -4.84
CA ALA A 85 10.76 -1.64 -4.91
C ALA A 85 10.75 -0.22 -5.47
N ALA A 86 9.77 0.12 -6.28
CA ALA A 86 9.65 1.45 -6.85
C ALA A 86 9.48 2.53 -5.79
N LEU A 87 9.03 2.18 -4.58
CA LEU A 87 8.95 3.14 -3.49
C LEU A 87 10.32 3.70 -3.12
N LYS A 88 11.38 2.93 -3.35
CA LYS A 88 12.74 3.40 -3.08
C LYS A 88 13.15 4.56 -3.97
N SER A 89 12.48 4.71 -5.11
CA SER A 89 12.78 5.78 -6.06
C SER A 89 12.03 7.07 -5.75
N VAL A 90 11.12 7.07 -4.79
CA VAL A 90 10.44 8.29 -4.39
C VAL A 90 11.46 9.22 -3.76
N PRO A 91 11.52 10.50 -4.18
CA PRO A 91 12.50 11.42 -3.62
C PRO A 91 12.39 11.49 -2.10
N GLY A 92 13.53 11.33 -1.42
CA GLY A 92 13.57 11.36 0.04
C GLY A 92 13.29 10.04 0.71
N ALA A 93 12.92 9.00 -0.02
CA ALA A 93 12.73 7.68 0.55
C ALA A 93 14.06 7.12 1.04
N ARG A 94 14.04 6.50 2.22
CA ARG A 94 15.25 5.93 2.79
C ARG A 94 14.92 4.69 3.60
N PRO A 95 15.85 3.74 3.66
CA PRO A 95 15.64 2.56 4.49
C PRO A 95 15.77 2.90 5.97
N ILE A 96 15.01 2.20 6.77
CA ILE A 96 15.09 2.25 8.21
C ILE A 96 15.13 0.82 8.75
N ALA A 97 15.28 0.67 10.07
CA ALA A 97 15.41 -0.64 10.69
C ALA A 97 14.21 -1.54 10.35
N GLY A 98 14.44 -2.85 10.28
CA GLY A 98 13.37 -3.81 10.07
C GLY A 98 12.93 -3.96 8.63
N ASP A 99 13.80 -3.66 7.68
CA ASP A 99 13.49 -3.76 6.26
C ASP A 99 12.31 -2.88 5.85
N ARG A 100 12.17 -1.76 6.50
CA ARG A 100 11.14 -0.80 6.17
C ARG A 100 11.71 0.38 5.42
N LEU A 101 10.85 1.11 4.76
CA LEU A 101 11.18 2.39 4.15
C LEU A 101 10.44 3.51 4.85
N SER A 102 11.12 4.63 4.97
CA SER A 102 10.50 5.90 5.34
C SER A 102 10.34 6.69 4.05
N VAL A 103 9.09 6.98 3.68
CA VAL A 103 8.79 7.65 2.41
C VAL A 103 8.08 8.96 2.72
N PRO A 104 8.66 10.09 2.31
CA PRO A 104 8.01 11.38 2.59
C PRO A 104 6.77 11.59 1.75
N GLY A 105 5.79 12.28 2.34
CA GLY A 105 4.57 12.64 1.66
C GLY A 105 4.79 13.69 0.58
N PRO A 106 3.72 14.36 0.17
CA PRO A 106 2.45 14.46 0.87
C PRO A 106 1.64 13.18 0.89
N LEU A 107 0.91 12.98 1.97
CA LEU A 107 0.08 11.80 2.16
C LEU A 107 -1.39 12.18 2.01
N HIS A 108 -2.16 11.29 1.42
CA HIS A 108 -3.59 11.46 1.23
C HIS A 108 -4.36 10.46 2.08
N GLY A 109 -5.62 10.75 2.33
CA GLY A 109 -6.48 9.80 3.01
C GLY A 109 -6.86 8.62 2.14
N ILE A 110 -7.41 7.60 2.77
CA ILE A 110 -7.73 6.34 2.08
C ILE A 110 -9.23 6.16 1.88
N GLU A 111 -10.02 7.23 2.03
CA GLU A 111 -11.47 7.12 1.95
C GLU A 111 -11.96 6.42 0.71
N PRO A 112 -11.40 6.66 -0.49
CA PRO A 112 -11.88 5.94 -1.67
C PRO A 112 -11.67 4.44 -1.60
N PHE A 113 -10.76 3.98 -0.72
CA PHE A 113 -10.36 2.58 -0.65
C PHE A 113 -10.78 1.88 0.63
N ALA A 114 -11.16 2.65 1.65
CA ALA A 114 -11.42 2.10 2.97
C ALA A 114 -12.63 1.17 2.95
N ARG A 115 -12.47 0.01 3.55
CA ARG A 115 -13.54 -0.96 3.72
C ARG A 115 -13.23 -1.74 4.98
N SER A 116 -14.22 -1.85 5.87
CA SER A 116 -14.03 -2.55 7.13
C SER A 116 -13.49 -3.97 6.90
N PRO A 117 -12.50 -4.41 7.65
CA PRO A 117 -11.88 -3.77 8.82
C PRO A 117 -10.68 -2.87 8.49
N LEU A 118 -10.39 -2.61 7.23
CA LEU A 118 -9.23 -1.84 6.79
C LEU A 118 -9.61 -0.36 6.70
N LEU A 119 -9.67 0.29 7.85
CA LEU A 119 -10.17 1.66 7.95
C LEU A 119 -9.09 2.70 8.24
N GLN A 120 -7.84 2.27 8.42
CA GLN A 120 -6.71 3.16 8.66
C GLN A 120 -5.76 3.05 7.50
N GLY A 121 -5.05 4.10 7.21
CA GLY A 121 -4.03 4.02 6.18
C GLY A 121 -3.72 5.35 5.54
N HIS A 122 -2.90 5.26 4.49
CA HIS A 122 -2.47 6.40 3.70
C HIS A 122 -2.37 6.03 2.24
N ALA A 123 -2.57 7.02 1.39
CA ALA A 123 -2.33 6.90 -0.05
C ALA A 123 -1.20 7.86 -0.43
N LEU A 124 -0.34 7.42 -1.35
CA LEU A 124 0.81 8.18 -1.80
C LEU A 124 0.89 8.10 -3.32
N GLN A 125 0.96 9.24 -3.97
CA GLN A 125 1.12 9.26 -5.41
C GLN A 125 2.58 8.98 -5.76
N MET A 126 2.81 7.93 -6.54
CA MET A 126 4.16 7.54 -6.96
C MET A 126 4.54 8.17 -8.29
N SER A 127 3.58 8.33 -9.17
CA SER A 127 3.79 8.93 -10.49
C SER A 127 2.47 9.44 -11.01
N ALA A 128 2.45 9.94 -12.24
CA ALA A 128 1.22 10.43 -12.85
C ALA A 128 0.16 9.35 -13.00
N THR A 129 0.57 8.08 -13.06
CA THR A 129 -0.34 6.95 -13.31
C THR A 129 -0.27 5.87 -12.24
N ARG A 130 0.48 6.07 -11.17
CA ARG A 130 0.69 5.03 -10.18
C ARG A 130 0.49 5.56 -8.79
N LEU A 131 -0.25 4.78 -7.99
CA LEU A 131 -0.65 5.13 -6.64
C LEU A 131 -0.27 4.01 -5.70
N PHE A 132 0.32 4.34 -4.56
CA PHE A 132 0.57 3.39 -3.48
C PHE A 132 -0.44 3.62 -2.37
N VAL A 133 -1.06 2.56 -1.92
CA VAL A 133 -2.03 2.61 -0.82
C VAL A 133 -1.63 1.56 0.21
N VAL A 134 -1.60 1.96 1.46
CA VAL A 134 -1.41 1.02 2.56
C VAL A 134 -2.55 1.22 3.56
N LEU A 135 -3.18 0.13 3.94
CA LEU A 135 -4.27 0.13 4.89
C LEU A 135 -3.97 -0.88 5.99
N TRP A 136 -4.53 -0.65 7.17
CA TRP A 136 -4.39 -1.62 8.25
C TRP A 136 -5.63 -1.61 9.13
N THR A 137 -5.73 -2.71 9.89
CA THR A 137 -6.80 -2.86 10.88
C THR A 137 -6.33 -2.30 12.21
N MET A 138 -7.23 -1.76 12.97
CA MET A 138 -6.98 -1.40 14.38
C MET A 138 -8.26 -0.97 15.05
#